data_f256add1c286e201d473e5d53da11a87
#
_entry.id   f256add1c286e201d473e5d53da11a87
#
_cell.length_a   1.000
_cell.length_b   1.000
_cell.length_c   1.000
_cell.angle_alpha   90.00
_cell.angle_beta   90.00
_cell.angle_gamma   90.00
#
_symmetry.space_group_name_H-M   'P 1'
#
loop_
_entity.id
_entity.type
_entity.pdbx_description
1 polymer ?
#
loop_
_entity_poly.entity_id
_entity_poly.type
_entity_poly.pdbx_seq_one_letter_code
_entity_poly.pdbx_strand_id
1 'polypeptide(L)'
;MILAVIYLLCSFYLIRKWRIFRFENISNFQLSLAFVTKLFGAFILYYVYTEIYRDRQTADIFKFYDDSLALTQVFFDSPADFIKIIIGIHEDHFLMDYFINMNHWDNSYESVITNESRVVIKLCAIINLISMNNYVVNVTIFTMLSFVGIILTIRSLALLYPSKYIKHLFWFVVLFPSIFIWSAGILKEPLILLGIGMFLFGITSIHEKKQKKWFNWFVLALGLTILFKVKFYIFCCILPTVILLGLSTIKRFKPLPLLSSIYLIVLLAIFTFHLFNFGYDPIELLSIKQQNFTNLALFYRAGSYFEIPLINSSFLDFLGAIPMGLLNGLFRPLPWDLDKTLHILPLIESTLILVFTSIVLFRFVSKKTHLKRKDNMYIIGFSSFTLLLYILIGITTPVIGALVRYKIPGTLFLILSIYILHHHNLKHEKK
;
A
#
# COMPACT_ATOMS: atom_id res chain seq x y z
N MET A 1 13.34 27.20 -5.76
CA MET A 1 13.36 26.68 -7.13
C MET A 1 14.65 25.92 -7.46
N ILE A 2 15.83 26.49 -7.28
CA ILE A 2 17.14 25.86 -7.58
C ILE A 2 17.29 24.51 -6.87
N LEU A 3 16.99 24.44 -5.58
CA LEU A 3 17.08 23.20 -4.79
C LEU A 3 16.24 22.07 -5.38
N ALA A 4 15.01 22.35 -5.80
CA ALA A 4 14.14 21.34 -6.43
C ALA A 4 14.74 20.79 -7.73
N VAL A 5 15.37 21.63 -8.54
CA VAL A 5 16.07 21.21 -9.76
C VAL A 5 17.26 20.31 -9.42
N ILE A 6 18.04 20.65 -8.38
CA ILE A 6 19.16 19.82 -7.93
C ILE A 6 18.67 18.42 -7.53
N TYR A 7 17.63 18.31 -6.70
CA TYR A 7 17.08 17.01 -6.28
C TYR A 7 16.49 16.22 -7.44
N LEU A 8 15.89 16.89 -8.43
CA LEU A 8 15.42 16.23 -9.66
C LEU A 8 16.60 15.66 -10.46
N LEU A 9 17.69 16.40 -10.62
CA LEU A 9 18.91 15.94 -11.28
C LEU A 9 19.56 14.77 -10.52
N CYS A 10 19.61 14.87 -9.18
CA CYS A 10 20.06 13.75 -8.33
C CYS A 10 19.20 12.51 -8.53
N SER A 11 17.88 12.65 -8.66
CA SER A 11 16.97 11.55 -8.93
C SER A 11 17.27 10.87 -10.26
N PHE A 12 17.50 11.63 -11.33
CA PHE A 12 17.90 11.08 -12.65
C PHE A 12 19.29 10.44 -12.61
N TYR A 13 20.21 11.00 -11.85
CA TYR A 13 21.53 10.39 -11.64
C TYR A 13 21.40 9.04 -10.94
N LEU A 14 20.60 8.95 -9.87
CA LEU A 14 20.32 7.69 -9.16
C LEU A 14 19.68 6.66 -10.08
N ILE A 15 18.67 7.03 -10.87
CA ILE A 15 18.02 6.14 -11.85
C ILE A 15 19.03 5.59 -12.85
N ARG A 16 20.00 6.40 -13.28
CA ARG A 16 21.01 6.00 -14.25
C ARG A 16 22.12 5.12 -13.64
N LYS A 17 22.50 5.35 -12.39
CA LYS A 17 23.68 4.72 -11.76
C LYS A 17 23.35 3.55 -10.85
N TRP A 18 22.23 3.60 -10.15
CA TRP A 18 21.91 2.60 -9.14
C TRP A 18 21.48 1.27 -9.77
N ARG A 19 22.07 0.16 -9.29
CA ARG A 19 21.85 -1.20 -9.84
C ARG A 19 20.39 -1.64 -9.84
N ILE A 20 19.55 -1.15 -8.92
CA ILE A 20 18.15 -1.54 -8.86
C ILE A 20 17.34 -1.05 -10.06
N PHE A 21 17.82 -0.04 -10.79
CA PHE A 21 17.16 0.49 -11.99
C PHE A 21 17.67 -0.16 -13.30
N ARG A 22 18.61 -1.12 -13.23
CA ARG A 22 19.15 -1.77 -14.44
C ARG A 22 18.27 -2.95 -14.85
N PHE A 23 17.55 -2.82 -15.93
CA PHE A 23 16.75 -3.88 -16.57
C PHE A 23 17.28 -4.15 -17.98
N GLU A 24 17.14 -5.41 -18.44
CA GLU A 24 17.50 -5.78 -19.82
C GLU A 24 16.54 -5.17 -20.86
N ASN A 25 15.26 -5.09 -20.51
CA ASN A 25 14.19 -4.73 -21.44
C ASN A 25 13.58 -3.32 -21.20
N ILE A 26 14.10 -2.55 -20.25
CA ILE A 26 13.64 -1.20 -19.92
C ILE A 26 14.87 -0.28 -19.89
N SER A 27 14.89 0.72 -20.79
CA SER A 27 16.01 1.64 -20.87
C SER A 27 16.00 2.67 -19.74
N ASN A 28 17.17 3.26 -19.42
CA ASN A 28 17.25 4.34 -18.44
C ASN A 28 16.39 5.56 -18.83
N PHE A 29 16.24 5.83 -20.13
CA PHE A 29 15.34 6.88 -20.60
C PHE A 29 13.87 6.57 -20.23
N GLN A 30 13.42 5.34 -20.44
CA GLN A 30 12.07 4.92 -20.07
C GLN A 30 11.82 4.99 -18.56
N LEU A 31 12.82 4.62 -17.75
CA LEU A 31 12.74 4.75 -16.28
C LEU A 31 12.66 6.22 -15.85
N SER A 32 13.47 7.09 -16.46
CA SER A 32 13.43 8.53 -16.20
C SER A 32 12.09 9.14 -16.63
N LEU A 33 11.57 8.75 -17.79
CA LEU A 33 10.24 9.17 -18.26
C LEU A 33 9.13 8.72 -17.30
N ALA A 34 9.19 7.47 -16.83
CA ALA A 34 8.23 6.96 -15.86
C ALA A 34 8.30 7.72 -14.52
N PHE A 35 9.48 8.12 -14.07
CA PHE A 35 9.62 8.94 -12.87
C PHE A 35 9.02 10.34 -13.05
N VAL A 36 9.28 10.99 -14.21
CA VAL A 36 8.63 12.28 -14.56
C VAL A 36 7.12 12.13 -14.60
N THR A 37 6.61 11.06 -15.20
CA THR A 37 5.18 10.75 -15.20
C THR A 37 4.64 10.65 -13.78
N LYS A 38 5.35 10.00 -12.85
CA LYS A 38 4.95 9.93 -11.43
C LYS A 38 4.94 11.31 -10.77
N LEU A 39 5.92 12.18 -11.04
CA LEU A 39 5.92 13.57 -10.55
C LEU A 39 4.74 14.38 -11.09
N PHE A 40 4.33 14.10 -12.33
CA PHE A 40 3.10 14.70 -12.88
C PHE A 40 1.85 14.23 -12.11
N GLY A 41 1.80 12.96 -11.67
CA GLY A 41 0.75 12.47 -10.75
C GLY A 41 0.74 13.25 -9.42
N ALA A 42 1.90 13.57 -8.86
CA ALA A 42 2.01 14.41 -7.66
C ALA A 42 1.52 15.85 -7.91
N PHE A 43 1.78 16.39 -9.08
CA PHE A 43 1.27 17.71 -9.48
C PHE A 43 -0.26 17.70 -9.62
N ILE A 44 -0.85 16.67 -10.23
CA ILE A 44 -2.32 16.52 -10.30
C ILE A 44 -2.90 16.46 -8.88
N LEU A 45 -2.29 15.68 -7.99
CA LEU A 45 -2.75 15.56 -6.60
C LEU A 45 -2.68 16.91 -5.86
N TYR A 46 -1.57 17.65 -6.03
CA TYR A 46 -1.43 19.01 -5.50
C TYR A 46 -2.54 19.92 -6.04
N TYR A 47 -2.79 19.93 -7.35
CA TYR A 47 -3.84 20.73 -7.98
C TYR A 47 -5.23 20.39 -7.44
N VAL A 48 -5.54 19.11 -7.28
CA VAL A 48 -6.82 18.66 -6.70
C VAL A 48 -7.03 19.19 -5.29
N TYR A 49 -6.01 19.19 -4.46
CA TYR A 49 -6.13 19.65 -3.06
C TYR A 49 -5.98 21.16 -2.89
N THR A 50 -5.49 21.90 -3.88
CA THR A 50 -5.42 23.35 -3.83
C THR A 50 -6.59 24.04 -4.51
N GLU A 51 -7.03 23.50 -5.66
CA GLU A 51 -8.04 24.17 -6.49
C GLU A 51 -9.44 23.57 -6.36
N ILE A 52 -9.55 22.26 -6.10
CA ILE A 52 -10.86 21.59 -6.04
C ILE A 52 -11.35 21.48 -4.59
N TYR A 53 -10.56 20.94 -3.69
CA TYR A 53 -10.98 20.76 -2.29
C TYR A 53 -10.68 21.97 -1.40
N ARG A 54 -9.74 22.82 -1.75
CA ARG A 54 -9.37 24.13 -1.15
C ARG A 54 -9.24 24.19 0.38
N ASP A 55 -9.35 23.08 1.06
CA ASP A 55 -9.18 23.00 2.53
C ASP A 55 -7.85 22.35 2.86
N ARG A 56 -6.86 23.21 3.18
CA ARG A 56 -5.51 22.79 3.53
C ARG A 56 -5.49 21.94 4.80
N GLN A 57 -6.36 22.25 5.79
CA GLN A 57 -6.34 21.56 7.07
C GLN A 57 -6.81 20.12 6.98
N THR A 58 -7.70 19.80 6.04
CA THR A 58 -8.18 18.44 5.83
C THR A 58 -7.39 17.67 4.75
N ALA A 59 -6.52 18.37 3.98
CA ALA A 59 -5.76 17.78 2.89
C ALA A 59 -4.56 16.97 3.37
N ASP A 60 -4.60 15.65 3.21
CA ASP A 60 -3.55 14.73 3.69
C ASP A 60 -2.13 15.10 3.22
N ILE A 61 -1.99 15.62 1.99
CA ILE A 61 -0.68 16.01 1.43
C ILE A 61 -0.03 17.19 2.17
N PHE A 62 -0.82 18.01 2.86
CA PHE A 62 -0.32 19.15 3.65
C PHE A 62 -0.24 18.83 5.13
N LYS A 63 -1.16 18.05 5.68
CA LYS A 63 -1.21 17.68 7.09
C LYS A 63 0.12 17.17 7.62
N PHE A 64 0.70 16.17 6.94
CA PHE A 64 1.96 15.58 7.36
C PHE A 64 3.15 16.52 7.18
N TYR A 65 3.10 17.34 6.14
CA TYR A 65 4.13 18.34 5.90
C TYR A 65 4.10 19.45 6.95
N ASP A 66 2.93 20.01 7.23
CA ASP A 66 2.77 21.13 8.17
C ASP A 66 3.19 20.71 9.60
N ASP A 67 2.75 19.55 10.08
CA ASP A 67 3.21 19.00 11.36
C ASP A 67 4.72 18.66 11.36
N SER A 68 5.26 18.24 10.21
CA SER A 68 6.69 17.98 10.09
C SER A 68 7.55 19.24 10.20
N LEU A 69 7.02 20.40 9.83
CA LEU A 69 7.73 21.68 10.02
C LEU A 69 7.88 21.99 11.51
N ALA A 70 6.80 21.80 12.30
CA ALA A 70 6.85 21.96 13.74
C ALA A 70 7.89 21.00 14.37
N LEU A 71 7.87 19.71 13.94
CA LEU A 71 8.86 18.75 14.42
C LEU A 71 10.30 19.08 13.98
N THR A 72 10.47 19.65 12.78
CA THR A 72 11.79 20.10 12.32
C THR A 72 12.34 21.25 13.18
N GLN A 73 11.46 22.14 13.66
CA GLN A 73 11.88 23.21 14.56
C GLN A 73 12.47 22.67 15.86
N VAL A 74 11.93 21.57 16.40
CA VAL A 74 12.49 20.89 17.59
C VAL A 74 13.96 20.53 17.41
N PHE A 75 14.41 20.18 16.19
CA PHE A 75 15.84 19.92 15.94
C PHE A 75 16.73 21.14 16.20
N PHE A 76 16.25 22.33 15.88
CA PHE A 76 17.00 23.57 16.09
C PHE A 76 16.94 24.04 17.54
N ASP A 77 15.84 23.73 18.25
CA ASP A 77 15.69 24.08 19.66
C ASP A 77 16.42 23.09 20.58
N SER A 78 16.28 21.79 20.35
CA SER A 78 16.90 20.69 21.09
C SER A 78 17.13 19.47 20.18
N PRO A 79 18.32 19.29 19.58
CA PRO A 79 18.64 18.11 18.77
C PRO A 79 18.45 16.78 19.53
N ALA A 80 18.70 16.77 20.84
CA ALA A 80 18.53 15.58 21.67
C ALA A 80 17.05 15.13 21.74
N ASP A 81 16.14 16.11 21.93
CA ASP A 81 14.71 15.81 22.02
C ASP A 81 14.15 15.42 20.64
N PHE A 82 14.62 16.07 19.58
CA PHE A 82 14.30 15.61 18.22
C PHE A 82 14.67 14.15 17.99
N ILE A 83 15.87 13.72 18.40
CA ILE A 83 16.31 12.33 18.27
C ILE A 83 15.43 11.41 19.11
N LYS A 84 15.11 11.77 20.36
CA LYS A 84 14.19 10.98 21.21
C LYS A 84 12.85 10.79 20.51
N ILE A 85 12.25 11.86 19.98
CA ILE A 85 10.99 11.82 19.28
C ILE A 85 11.09 10.90 18.04
N ILE A 86 12.14 11.03 17.22
CA ILE A 86 12.35 10.22 16.02
C ILE A 86 12.42 8.71 16.35
N ILE A 87 13.15 8.32 17.41
CA ILE A 87 13.28 6.90 17.80
C ILE A 87 12.07 6.35 18.53
N GLY A 88 11.13 7.18 18.94
CA GLY A 88 9.84 6.72 19.51
C GLY A 88 9.64 6.95 20.98
N ILE A 89 10.47 7.73 21.64
CA ILE A 89 10.27 8.18 23.01
C ILE A 89 9.34 9.40 22.95
N HIS A 90 8.03 9.22 23.29
CA HIS A 90 7.01 10.26 23.16
C HIS A 90 6.27 10.56 24.44
N GLU A 91 6.41 9.68 25.43
CA GLU A 91 5.63 9.73 26.69
C GLU A 91 6.29 10.62 27.75
N ASP A 92 7.44 11.21 27.44
CA ASP A 92 8.08 12.18 28.32
C ASP A 92 7.25 13.45 28.37
N HIS A 93 6.83 13.84 29.59
CA HIS A 93 5.97 15.00 29.82
C HIS A 93 6.55 16.29 29.19
N PHE A 94 7.87 16.45 29.22
CA PHE A 94 8.55 17.61 28.62
C PHE A 94 8.49 17.64 27.08
N LEU A 95 8.25 16.50 26.43
CA LEU A 95 8.13 16.43 24.97
C LEU A 95 6.73 16.77 24.48
N MET A 96 5.73 16.71 25.37
CA MET A 96 4.34 17.00 24.99
C MET A 96 4.11 18.43 24.52
N ASP A 97 4.87 19.39 25.05
CA ASP A 97 4.78 20.79 24.64
C ASP A 97 5.11 21.01 23.16
N TYR A 98 5.98 20.17 22.57
CA TYR A 98 6.29 20.22 21.15
C TYR A 98 5.14 19.80 20.24
N PHE A 99 4.19 19.02 20.77
CA PHE A 99 3.08 18.46 19.98
C PHE A 99 1.82 19.34 19.98
N ILE A 100 1.75 20.36 20.84
CA ILE A 100 0.60 21.27 20.96
C ILE A 100 0.25 21.95 19.63
N ASN A 101 1.25 22.28 18.84
CA ASN A 101 1.10 22.94 17.54
C ASN A 101 0.93 21.96 16.37
N MET A 102 0.87 20.66 16.65
CA MET A 102 0.69 19.61 15.63
C MET A 102 -0.76 19.11 15.63
N ASN A 103 -1.46 19.31 14.52
CA ASN A 103 -2.88 18.96 14.41
C ASN A 103 -3.13 17.48 14.14
N HIS A 104 -2.11 16.74 13.68
CA HIS A 104 -2.24 15.35 13.20
C HIS A 104 -1.24 14.39 13.86
N TRP A 105 -0.52 14.85 14.87
CA TRP A 105 0.39 14.02 15.67
C TRP A 105 -0.37 13.00 16.49
N ASP A 106 -1.44 13.43 17.18
CA ASP A 106 -2.31 12.59 17.98
C ASP A 106 -3.68 12.44 17.33
N ASN A 107 -3.86 11.38 16.59
CA ASN A 107 -5.14 10.98 16.04
C ASN A 107 -5.66 9.78 16.84
N SER A 108 -6.54 10.05 17.80
CA SER A 108 -7.18 9.04 18.68
C SER A 108 -7.97 7.98 17.91
N TYR A 109 -8.37 8.27 16.68
CA TYR A 109 -9.14 7.38 15.81
C TYR A 109 -8.29 6.54 14.85
N GLU A 110 -6.97 6.75 14.77
CA GLU A 110 -6.16 6.05 13.75
C GLU A 110 -5.81 4.63 14.14
N SER A 111 -5.37 4.36 15.31
CA SER A 111 -5.06 2.99 15.76
C SER A 111 -4.62 3.00 17.22
N VAL A 112 -5.17 2.11 18.00
CA VAL A 112 -4.73 1.90 19.39
C VAL A 112 -3.29 1.36 19.45
N ILE A 113 -2.85 0.65 18.39
CA ILE A 113 -1.55 -0.04 18.36
C ILE A 113 -0.45 0.81 17.72
N THR A 114 -0.76 1.54 16.63
CA THR A 114 0.23 2.35 15.89
C THR A 114 -0.39 3.64 15.41
N ASN A 115 0.17 4.79 15.81
CA ASN A 115 -0.19 6.06 15.21
C ASN A 115 0.54 6.19 13.87
N GLU A 116 -0.18 5.86 12.80
CA GLU A 116 0.35 5.76 11.45
C GLU A 116 0.81 7.11 10.89
N SER A 117 0.21 8.22 11.30
CA SER A 117 0.54 9.57 10.85
C SER A 117 1.91 10.01 11.33
N ARG A 118 2.29 9.67 12.57
CA ARG A 118 3.60 9.99 13.14
C ARG A 118 4.78 9.48 12.30
N VAL A 119 4.62 8.32 11.63
CA VAL A 119 5.69 7.77 10.78
C VAL A 119 5.99 8.67 9.59
N VAL A 120 4.96 9.20 8.95
CA VAL A 120 5.11 10.11 7.79
C VAL A 120 5.64 11.47 8.24
N ILE A 121 5.11 12.01 9.36
CA ILE A 121 5.56 13.28 9.94
C ILE A 121 7.05 13.22 10.30
N LYS A 122 7.49 12.16 11.00
CA LYS A 122 8.90 11.95 11.38
C LYS A 122 9.82 11.85 10.16
N LEU A 123 9.42 11.05 9.17
CA LEU A 123 10.21 10.91 7.94
C LEU A 123 10.28 12.25 7.19
N CYS A 124 9.16 12.98 7.11
CA CYS A 124 9.12 14.28 6.48
C CYS A 124 10.01 15.30 7.22
N ALA A 125 10.02 15.30 8.57
CA ALA A 125 10.88 16.14 9.37
C ALA A 125 12.38 15.86 9.14
N ILE A 126 12.77 14.59 9.04
CA ILE A 126 14.16 14.22 8.67
C ILE A 126 14.50 14.76 7.26
N ILE A 127 13.57 14.61 6.30
CA ILE A 127 13.77 15.13 4.94
C ILE A 127 13.85 16.64 4.94
N ASN A 128 13.08 17.34 5.78
CA ASN A 128 13.11 18.79 5.90
C ASN A 128 14.51 19.33 6.25
N LEU A 129 15.29 18.61 7.06
CA LEU A 129 16.66 19.01 7.39
C LEU A 129 17.57 19.11 6.16
N ILE A 130 17.34 18.27 5.15
CA ILE A 130 18.13 18.26 3.92
C ILE A 130 17.46 19.01 2.77
N SER A 131 16.15 19.16 2.80
CA SER A 131 15.36 19.90 1.81
C SER A 131 15.20 21.39 2.15
N MET A 132 15.68 21.83 3.31
CA MET A 132 15.49 23.21 3.83
C MET A 132 13.98 23.58 3.84
N ASN A 133 13.14 22.71 4.35
CA ASN A 133 11.70 22.89 4.39
C ASN A 133 11.04 23.13 3.02
N ASN A 134 11.63 22.63 1.93
CA ASN A 134 11.06 22.82 0.60
C ASN A 134 10.07 21.72 0.27
N TYR A 135 8.78 22.08 0.17
CA TYR A 135 7.69 21.15 -0.12
C TYR A 135 7.91 20.32 -1.40
N VAL A 136 8.37 20.98 -2.50
CA VAL A 136 8.57 20.31 -3.79
C VAL A 136 9.70 19.26 -3.72
N VAL A 137 10.75 19.54 -2.96
CA VAL A 137 11.83 18.57 -2.71
C VAL A 137 11.30 17.38 -1.93
N ASN A 138 10.52 17.62 -0.88
CA ASN A 138 9.92 16.54 -0.08
C ASN A 138 9.00 15.65 -0.94
N VAL A 139 8.14 16.26 -1.77
CA VAL A 139 7.31 15.55 -2.75
C VAL A 139 8.18 14.71 -3.70
N THR A 140 9.28 15.25 -4.20
CA THR A 140 10.20 14.53 -5.10
C THR A 140 10.80 13.30 -4.43
N ILE A 141 11.24 13.44 -3.15
CA ILE A 141 11.81 12.31 -2.39
C ILE A 141 10.75 11.25 -2.10
N PHE A 142 9.55 11.62 -1.62
CA PHE A 142 8.47 10.66 -1.38
C PHE A 142 8.05 9.93 -2.66
N THR A 143 7.96 10.65 -3.79
CA THR A 143 7.68 10.06 -5.09
C THR A 143 8.78 9.09 -5.53
N MET A 144 10.06 9.40 -5.23
CA MET A 144 11.17 8.51 -5.49
C MET A 144 11.12 7.24 -4.64
N LEU A 145 10.72 7.31 -3.37
CA LEU A 145 10.51 6.15 -2.52
C LEU A 145 9.44 5.21 -3.09
N SER A 146 8.31 5.78 -3.51
CA SER A 146 7.26 5.05 -4.23
C SER A 146 7.78 4.39 -5.51
N PHE A 147 8.53 5.13 -6.30
CA PHE A 147 9.09 4.63 -7.56
C PHE A 147 10.07 3.48 -7.33
N VAL A 148 10.93 3.57 -6.31
CA VAL A 148 11.79 2.45 -5.87
C VAL A 148 10.96 1.23 -5.49
N GLY A 149 9.85 1.41 -4.77
CA GLY A 149 8.93 0.33 -4.43
C GLY A 149 8.36 -0.37 -5.67
N ILE A 150 7.91 0.40 -6.68
CA ILE A 150 7.44 -0.15 -7.96
C ILE A 150 8.57 -0.90 -8.67
N ILE A 151 9.76 -0.33 -8.75
CA ILE A 151 10.94 -0.95 -9.37
C ILE A 151 11.29 -2.28 -8.71
N LEU A 152 11.29 -2.35 -7.38
CA LEU A 152 11.56 -3.59 -6.64
C LEU A 152 10.46 -4.64 -6.91
N THR A 153 9.19 -4.22 -6.98
CA THR A 153 8.07 -5.09 -7.38
C THR A 153 8.28 -5.68 -8.78
N ILE A 154 8.59 -4.86 -9.77
CA ILE A 154 8.85 -5.31 -11.13
C ILE A 154 10.08 -6.22 -11.20
N ARG A 155 11.14 -5.92 -10.43
CA ARG A 155 12.32 -6.80 -10.33
C ARG A 155 11.99 -8.16 -9.74
N SER A 156 11.14 -8.20 -8.73
CA SER A 156 10.72 -9.48 -8.14
C SER A 156 10.04 -10.37 -9.18
N LEU A 157 9.18 -9.80 -10.02
CA LEU A 157 8.53 -10.53 -11.12
C LEU A 157 9.52 -10.87 -12.24
N ALA A 158 10.48 -10.01 -12.56
CA ALA A 158 11.52 -10.30 -13.54
C ALA A 158 12.44 -11.44 -13.11
N LEU A 159 12.69 -11.60 -11.80
CA LEU A 159 13.44 -12.75 -11.26
C LEU A 159 12.66 -14.06 -11.41
N LEU A 160 11.34 -14.01 -11.19
CA LEU A 160 10.47 -15.19 -11.28
C LEU A 160 10.15 -15.55 -12.73
N TYR A 161 9.91 -14.56 -13.56
CA TYR A 161 9.40 -14.67 -14.93
C TYR A 161 10.20 -13.76 -15.87
N PRO A 162 11.46 -14.11 -16.22
CA PRO A 162 12.24 -13.36 -17.19
C PRO A 162 11.50 -13.35 -18.53
N SER A 163 11.03 -12.19 -18.96
CA SER A 163 10.22 -12.06 -20.15
C SER A 163 10.31 -10.67 -20.74
N LYS A 164 10.22 -10.57 -22.08
CA LYS A 164 10.06 -9.28 -22.77
C LYS A 164 8.80 -8.52 -22.35
N TYR A 165 7.81 -9.22 -21.80
CA TYR A 165 6.54 -8.62 -21.31
C TYR A 165 6.67 -7.88 -19.98
N ILE A 166 7.81 -7.98 -19.27
CA ILE A 166 8.09 -7.19 -18.05
C ILE A 166 7.97 -5.69 -18.30
N LYS A 167 8.35 -5.22 -19.48
CA LYS A 167 8.21 -3.82 -19.88
C LYS A 167 6.74 -3.38 -19.93
N HIS A 168 5.85 -4.24 -20.42
CA HIS A 168 4.41 -3.94 -20.45
C HIS A 168 3.82 -3.90 -19.06
N LEU A 169 4.19 -4.85 -18.18
CA LEU A 169 3.80 -4.84 -16.76
C LEU A 169 4.29 -3.56 -16.07
N PHE A 170 5.53 -3.16 -16.30
CA PHE A 170 6.10 -1.94 -15.72
C PHE A 170 5.26 -0.71 -16.07
N TRP A 171 5.00 -0.48 -17.36
CA TRP A 171 4.20 0.65 -17.80
C TRP A 171 2.74 0.57 -17.33
N PHE A 172 2.17 -0.63 -17.31
CA PHE A 172 0.82 -0.83 -16.79
C PHE A 172 0.71 -0.44 -15.31
N VAL A 173 1.66 -0.84 -14.47
CA VAL A 173 1.69 -0.48 -13.04
C VAL A 173 1.96 1.01 -12.84
N VAL A 174 2.91 1.61 -13.59
CA VAL A 174 3.25 3.05 -13.44
C VAL A 174 2.09 3.95 -13.87
N LEU A 175 1.39 3.59 -14.92
CA LEU A 175 0.28 4.37 -15.50
C LEU A 175 -1.08 4.01 -14.90
N PHE A 176 -1.13 3.01 -14.01
CA PHE A 176 -2.38 2.61 -13.38
C PHE A 176 -2.95 3.76 -12.55
N PRO A 177 -4.15 4.28 -12.83
CA PRO A 177 -4.59 5.60 -12.36
C PRO A 177 -4.48 5.80 -10.86
N SER A 178 -4.94 4.84 -10.04
CA SER A 178 -4.84 4.96 -8.59
C SER A 178 -3.39 4.92 -8.10
N ILE A 179 -2.54 4.04 -8.67
CA ILE A 179 -1.11 3.99 -8.35
C ILE A 179 -0.40 5.25 -8.83
N PHE A 180 -0.75 5.75 -10.02
CA PHE A 180 -0.16 6.93 -10.62
C PHE A 180 -0.37 8.17 -9.76
N ILE A 181 -1.60 8.43 -9.29
CA ILE A 181 -1.98 9.63 -8.54
C ILE A 181 -1.63 9.46 -7.05
N TRP A 182 -2.23 8.47 -6.38
CA TRP A 182 -2.20 8.39 -4.92
C TRP A 182 -0.87 7.90 -4.33
N SER A 183 0.01 7.31 -5.13
CA SER A 183 1.33 6.93 -4.64
C SER A 183 2.43 7.95 -4.96
N ALA A 184 2.04 9.19 -5.24
CA ALA A 184 2.95 10.32 -5.44
C ALA A 184 2.68 11.39 -4.38
N GLY A 185 3.70 12.10 -3.92
CA GLY A 185 3.55 13.13 -2.90
C GLY A 185 3.70 12.65 -1.45
N ILE A 186 3.47 13.57 -0.50
CA ILE A 186 3.68 13.33 0.94
C ILE A 186 2.44 12.60 1.51
N LEU A 187 2.39 11.29 1.31
CA LEU A 187 1.32 10.41 1.72
C LEU A 187 1.88 9.12 2.35
N LYS A 188 0.99 8.29 2.92
CA LYS A 188 1.33 6.94 3.42
C LYS A 188 1.61 5.95 2.27
N GLU A 189 0.93 6.10 1.14
CA GLU A 189 0.96 5.20 -0.01
C GLU A 189 2.36 5.06 -0.66
N PRO A 190 3.19 6.08 -0.82
CA PRO A 190 4.58 5.93 -1.22
C PRO A 190 5.38 4.94 -0.37
N LEU A 191 5.21 5.00 0.94
CA LEU A 191 5.90 4.12 1.88
C LEU A 191 5.31 2.70 1.84
N ILE A 192 4.00 2.57 1.66
CA ILE A 192 3.35 1.27 1.49
C ILE A 192 3.89 0.56 0.24
N LEU A 193 3.98 1.26 -0.90
CA LEU A 193 4.54 0.68 -2.12
C LEU A 193 6.03 0.32 -1.96
N LEU A 194 6.80 1.14 -1.24
CA LEU A 194 8.18 0.81 -0.88
C LEU A 194 8.24 -0.48 -0.07
N GLY A 195 7.45 -0.58 1.00
CA GLY A 195 7.38 -1.77 1.86
C GLY A 195 6.98 -3.03 1.10
N ILE A 196 5.96 -2.95 0.23
CA ILE A 196 5.52 -4.04 -0.65
C ILE A 196 6.64 -4.45 -1.60
N GLY A 197 7.29 -3.48 -2.26
CA GLY A 197 8.37 -3.75 -3.20
C GLY A 197 9.55 -4.44 -2.52
N MET A 198 9.93 -4.00 -1.32
CA MET A 198 10.99 -4.62 -0.52
C MET A 198 10.60 -6.04 -0.06
N PHE A 199 9.36 -6.24 0.41
CA PHE A 199 8.85 -7.55 0.76
C PHE A 199 8.93 -8.51 -0.43
N LEU A 200 8.35 -8.13 -1.58
CA LEU A 200 8.33 -8.97 -2.78
C LEU A 200 9.74 -9.28 -3.29
N PHE A 201 10.60 -8.28 -3.35
CA PHE A 201 11.98 -8.46 -3.80
C PHE A 201 12.78 -9.36 -2.85
N GLY A 202 12.63 -9.16 -1.53
CA GLY A 202 13.29 -9.98 -0.51
C GLY A 202 12.89 -11.46 -0.62
N ILE A 203 11.58 -11.76 -0.61
CA ILE A 203 11.08 -13.14 -0.64
C ILE A 203 11.40 -13.83 -1.96
N THR A 204 11.29 -13.14 -3.10
CA THR A 204 11.61 -13.73 -4.40
C THR A 204 13.12 -13.97 -4.56
N SER A 205 13.97 -13.07 -4.07
CA SER A 205 15.42 -13.25 -4.08
C SER A 205 15.89 -14.41 -3.20
N ILE A 206 15.20 -14.66 -2.08
CA ILE A 206 15.43 -15.83 -1.23
C ILE A 206 15.06 -17.11 -1.98
N HIS A 207 13.91 -17.15 -2.66
CA HIS A 207 13.46 -18.31 -3.42
C HIS A 207 14.37 -18.64 -4.61
N GLU A 208 14.83 -17.63 -5.33
CA GLU A 208 15.70 -17.79 -6.48
C GLU A 208 17.18 -17.93 -6.12
N LYS A 209 17.50 -17.92 -4.82
CA LYS A 209 18.87 -17.97 -4.28
C LYS A 209 19.82 -16.93 -4.92
N LYS A 210 19.26 -15.78 -5.30
CA LYS A 210 19.98 -14.64 -5.88
C LYS A 210 20.50 -13.76 -4.75
N GLN A 211 21.69 -13.18 -4.90
CA GLN A 211 22.33 -12.27 -3.95
C GLN A 211 22.74 -12.91 -2.59
N LYS A 212 23.38 -12.11 -1.74
CA LYS A 212 23.80 -12.53 -0.39
C LYS A 212 22.56 -12.80 0.49
N LYS A 213 22.49 -13.99 1.06
CA LYS A 213 21.32 -14.50 1.80
C LYS A 213 20.87 -13.55 2.93
N TRP A 214 21.79 -13.01 3.71
CA TRP A 214 21.47 -12.09 4.80
C TRP A 214 20.85 -10.77 4.33
N PHE A 215 21.32 -10.23 3.20
CA PHE A 215 20.79 -9.00 2.61
C PHE A 215 19.31 -9.15 2.19
N ASN A 216 18.95 -10.31 1.60
CA ASN A 216 17.58 -10.58 1.20
C ASN A 216 16.64 -10.65 2.40
N TRP A 217 17.08 -11.27 3.51
CA TRP A 217 16.33 -11.30 4.77
C TRP A 217 16.20 -9.90 5.39
N PHE A 218 17.26 -9.11 5.35
CA PHE A 218 17.22 -7.71 5.81
C PHE A 218 16.21 -6.87 5.01
N VAL A 219 16.24 -6.95 3.67
CA VAL A 219 15.29 -6.23 2.81
C VAL A 219 13.86 -6.68 3.07
N LEU A 220 13.63 -8.01 3.23
CA LEU A 220 12.33 -8.56 3.58
C LEU A 220 11.82 -8.01 4.92
N ALA A 221 12.65 -8.09 5.96
CA ALA A 221 12.30 -7.62 7.29
C ALA A 221 12.01 -6.10 7.30
N LEU A 222 12.86 -5.31 6.63
CA LEU A 222 12.65 -3.86 6.53
C LEU A 222 11.35 -3.53 5.81
N GLY A 223 11.02 -4.23 4.72
CA GLY A 223 9.74 -4.06 4.02
C GLY A 223 8.54 -4.35 4.91
N LEU A 224 8.57 -5.45 5.66
CA LEU A 224 7.51 -5.80 6.62
C LEU A 224 7.42 -4.80 7.79
N THR A 225 8.54 -4.29 8.28
CA THR A 225 8.57 -3.25 9.33
C THR A 225 7.95 -1.94 8.84
N ILE A 226 8.24 -1.52 7.61
CA ILE A 226 7.60 -0.34 7.01
C ILE A 226 6.08 -0.55 6.96
N LEU A 227 5.60 -1.70 6.47
CA LEU A 227 4.16 -1.98 6.41
C LEU A 227 3.52 -2.00 7.80
N PHE A 228 4.17 -2.62 8.78
CA PHE A 228 3.72 -2.65 10.18
C PHE A 228 3.54 -1.25 10.77
N LYS A 229 4.52 -0.37 10.54
CA LYS A 229 4.52 0.99 11.12
C LYS A 229 3.61 1.97 10.36
N VAL A 230 3.50 1.84 9.03
CA VAL A 230 2.75 2.79 8.18
C VAL A 230 1.28 2.43 8.08
N LYS A 231 0.96 1.12 8.00
CA LYS A 231 -0.44 0.63 7.90
C LYS A 231 -0.54 -0.79 8.47
N PHE A 232 -0.81 -0.88 9.77
CA PHE A 232 -0.85 -2.13 10.51
C PHE A 232 -1.79 -3.17 9.89
N TYR A 233 -2.96 -2.77 9.42
CA TYR A 233 -3.91 -3.71 8.80
C TYR A 233 -3.39 -4.31 7.48
N ILE A 234 -2.59 -3.57 6.70
CA ILE A 234 -1.95 -4.13 5.49
C ILE A 234 -0.92 -5.20 5.89
N PHE A 235 -0.15 -4.92 6.95
CA PHE A 235 0.77 -5.91 7.50
C PHE A 235 0.04 -7.18 7.95
N CYS A 236 -1.07 -7.06 8.67
CA CYS A 236 -1.90 -8.22 9.06
C CYS A 236 -2.44 -8.99 7.84
N CYS A 237 -2.94 -8.28 6.82
CA CYS A 237 -3.45 -8.91 5.60
C CYS A 237 -2.36 -9.64 4.79
N ILE A 238 -1.10 -9.18 4.83
CA ILE A 238 -0.01 -9.80 4.06
C ILE A 238 0.60 -11.01 4.77
N LEU A 239 0.45 -11.14 6.09
CA LEU A 239 1.04 -12.23 6.89
C LEU A 239 0.70 -13.64 6.38
N PRO A 240 -0.56 -13.99 6.04
CA PRO A 240 -0.89 -15.29 5.45
C PRO A 240 -0.09 -15.58 4.18
N THR A 241 0.11 -14.56 3.35
CA THR A 241 0.94 -14.67 2.13
C THR A 241 2.42 -14.86 2.46
N VAL A 242 2.94 -14.15 3.46
CA VAL A 242 4.33 -14.31 3.95
C VAL A 242 4.58 -15.74 4.42
N ILE A 243 3.67 -16.27 5.24
CA ILE A 243 3.74 -17.63 5.78
C ILE A 243 3.65 -18.66 4.64
N LEU A 244 2.68 -18.50 3.75
CA LEU A 244 2.51 -19.38 2.59
C LEU A 244 3.78 -19.42 1.72
N LEU A 245 4.32 -18.27 1.34
CA LEU A 245 5.52 -18.19 0.51
C LEU A 245 6.76 -18.66 1.28
N GLY A 246 6.90 -18.34 2.56
CA GLY A 246 8.00 -18.80 3.41
C GLY A 246 8.05 -20.32 3.52
N LEU A 247 6.89 -20.97 3.75
CA LEU A 247 6.78 -22.43 3.83
C LEU A 247 6.79 -23.11 2.45
N SER A 248 6.73 -22.34 1.37
CA SER A 248 6.75 -22.84 0.00
C SER A 248 7.99 -23.65 -0.37
N THR A 249 9.10 -23.39 0.31
CA THR A 249 10.35 -24.12 0.16
C THR A 249 10.24 -25.59 0.61
N ILE A 250 9.28 -25.89 1.47
CA ILE A 250 9.01 -27.24 1.99
C ILE A 250 8.05 -27.95 1.00
N LYS A 251 8.58 -28.91 0.26
CA LYS A 251 7.83 -29.63 -0.78
C LYS A 251 6.57 -30.38 -0.29
N ARG A 252 6.49 -30.65 1.00
CA ARG A 252 5.40 -31.43 1.62
C ARG A 252 4.06 -30.72 1.58
N PHE A 253 4.02 -29.37 1.66
CA PHE A 253 2.77 -28.60 1.76
C PHE A 253 2.17 -28.23 0.40
N LYS A 254 0.93 -28.57 0.16
CA LYS A 254 0.14 -28.07 -0.99
C LYS A 254 -0.32 -26.63 -0.67
N PRO A 255 -0.32 -25.69 -1.65
CA PRO A 255 -0.62 -24.27 -1.38
C PRO A 255 -1.99 -24.01 -0.80
N LEU A 256 -3.04 -24.56 -1.41
CA LEU A 256 -4.43 -24.29 -1.01
C LEU A 256 -4.77 -24.85 0.38
N PRO A 257 -4.51 -26.14 0.69
CA PRO A 257 -4.71 -26.65 2.06
C PRO A 257 -3.91 -25.90 3.11
N LEU A 258 -2.65 -25.53 2.81
CA LEU A 258 -1.82 -24.75 3.73
C LEU A 258 -2.45 -23.39 4.02
N LEU A 259 -2.92 -22.68 3.00
CA LEU A 259 -3.56 -21.38 3.18
C LEU A 259 -4.87 -21.51 3.96
N SER A 260 -5.70 -22.54 3.65
CA SER A 260 -6.92 -22.81 4.40
C SER A 260 -6.64 -23.08 5.88
N SER A 261 -5.58 -23.82 6.19
CA SER A 261 -5.16 -24.06 7.58
C SER A 261 -4.72 -22.77 8.26
N ILE A 262 -3.97 -21.89 7.57
CA ILE A 262 -3.58 -20.57 8.10
C ILE A 262 -4.81 -19.74 8.43
N TYR A 263 -5.79 -19.67 7.53
CA TYR A 263 -7.02 -18.91 7.77
C TYR A 263 -7.87 -19.49 8.90
N LEU A 264 -7.95 -20.82 8.99
CA LEU A 264 -8.66 -21.47 10.10
C LEU A 264 -7.99 -21.10 11.45
N ILE A 265 -6.66 -21.13 11.53
CA ILE A 265 -5.92 -20.73 12.73
C ILE A 265 -6.18 -19.26 13.07
N VAL A 266 -6.13 -18.37 12.06
CA VAL A 266 -6.41 -16.93 12.26
C VAL A 266 -7.82 -16.70 12.75
N LEU A 267 -8.81 -17.37 12.14
CA LEU A 267 -10.23 -17.25 12.52
C LEU A 267 -10.46 -17.78 13.96
N LEU A 268 -9.87 -18.92 14.29
CA LEU A 268 -9.92 -19.47 15.65
C LEU A 268 -9.24 -18.52 16.66
N ALA A 269 -8.12 -17.89 16.30
CA ALA A 269 -7.46 -16.90 17.15
C ALA A 269 -8.38 -15.68 17.36
N ILE A 270 -8.97 -15.11 16.30
CA ILE A 270 -9.92 -13.98 16.40
C ILE A 270 -11.08 -14.37 17.32
N PHE A 271 -11.67 -15.54 17.12
CA PHE A 271 -12.78 -16.05 17.96
C PHE A 271 -12.37 -16.21 19.41
N THR A 272 -11.17 -16.76 19.68
CA THR A 272 -10.65 -16.95 21.04
C THR A 272 -10.40 -15.63 21.75
N PHE A 273 -9.77 -14.65 21.06
CA PHE A 273 -9.55 -13.31 21.60
C PHE A 273 -10.86 -12.59 21.88
N HIS A 274 -11.86 -12.75 21.01
CA HIS A 274 -13.20 -12.20 21.23
C HIS A 274 -13.90 -12.84 22.43
N LEU A 275 -13.83 -14.18 22.57
CA LEU A 275 -14.54 -14.91 23.63
C LEU A 275 -13.94 -14.63 25.04
N PHE A 276 -12.61 -14.58 25.13
CA PHE A 276 -11.91 -14.46 26.43
C PHE A 276 -11.47 -13.03 26.77
N ASN A 277 -11.65 -12.09 25.87
CA ASN A 277 -11.31 -10.66 26.04
C ASN A 277 -9.94 -10.43 26.72
N PHE A 278 -8.85 -10.95 26.12
CA PHE A 278 -7.49 -10.82 26.62
C PHE A 278 -6.92 -9.37 26.60
N GLY A 279 -7.77 -8.38 26.77
CA GLY A 279 -7.42 -6.96 26.74
C GLY A 279 -7.43 -6.32 25.33
N TYR A 280 -7.53 -7.12 24.28
CA TYR A 280 -7.68 -6.67 22.89
C TYR A 280 -8.63 -7.59 22.14
N ASP A 281 -9.85 -7.10 21.86
CA ASP A 281 -10.80 -7.79 21.01
C ASP A 281 -10.68 -7.28 19.56
N PRO A 282 -10.23 -8.11 18.60
CA PRO A 282 -10.07 -7.69 17.20
C PRO A 282 -11.39 -7.25 16.55
N ILE A 283 -12.53 -7.81 16.98
CA ILE A 283 -13.85 -7.49 16.41
C ILE A 283 -14.33 -6.15 16.95
N GLU A 284 -14.14 -5.91 18.24
CA GLU A 284 -14.44 -4.61 18.87
C GLU A 284 -13.59 -3.50 18.24
N LEU A 285 -12.28 -3.72 18.07
CA LEU A 285 -11.39 -2.77 17.40
C LEU A 285 -11.85 -2.46 15.97
N LEU A 286 -12.32 -3.48 15.24
CA LEU A 286 -12.86 -3.30 13.89
C LEU A 286 -14.17 -2.51 13.89
N SER A 287 -15.06 -2.80 14.84
CA SER A 287 -16.32 -2.09 15.05
C SER A 287 -16.07 -0.61 15.38
N ILE A 288 -15.19 -0.32 16.35
CA ILE A 288 -14.81 1.05 16.72
C ILE A 288 -14.23 1.80 15.51
N LYS A 289 -13.35 1.15 14.74
CA LYS A 289 -12.77 1.77 13.54
C LYS A 289 -13.84 2.09 12.49
N GLN A 290 -14.76 1.17 12.25
CA GLN A 290 -15.88 1.37 11.32
C GLN A 290 -16.77 2.54 11.77
N GLN A 291 -17.17 2.56 13.04
CA GLN A 291 -18.02 3.60 13.62
C GLN A 291 -17.33 4.97 13.57
N ASN A 292 -16.06 5.05 13.95
CA ASN A 292 -15.30 6.30 13.90
C ASN A 292 -15.21 6.84 12.48
N PHE A 293 -14.98 5.97 11.49
CA PHE A 293 -14.90 6.40 10.09
C PHE A 293 -16.27 6.84 9.57
N THR A 294 -17.34 6.15 9.95
CA THR A 294 -18.72 6.51 9.60
C THR A 294 -19.10 7.84 10.23
N ASN A 295 -18.85 8.02 11.52
CA ASN A 295 -19.13 9.27 12.24
C ASN A 295 -18.36 10.45 11.65
N LEU A 296 -17.09 10.26 11.31
CA LEU A 296 -16.26 11.28 10.66
C LEU A 296 -16.80 11.65 9.27
N ALA A 297 -17.21 10.65 8.48
CA ALA A 297 -17.78 10.86 7.15
C ALA A 297 -19.10 11.64 7.21
N LEU A 298 -19.95 11.34 8.19
CA LEU A 298 -21.21 12.05 8.41
C LEU A 298 -20.98 13.47 8.95
N PHE A 299 -20.06 13.65 9.90
CA PHE A 299 -19.71 14.95 10.47
C PHE A 299 -19.20 15.93 9.39
N TYR A 300 -18.28 15.48 8.54
CA TYR A 300 -17.76 16.28 7.43
C TYR A 300 -18.68 16.29 6.19
N ARG A 301 -19.85 15.65 6.26
CA ARG A 301 -20.76 15.51 5.11
C ARG A 301 -20.03 15.04 3.86
N ALA A 302 -19.27 13.93 3.98
CA ALA A 302 -18.47 13.42 2.90
C ALA A 302 -19.32 13.15 1.65
N GLY A 303 -19.07 13.85 0.55
CA GLY A 303 -19.91 13.81 -0.65
C GLY A 303 -19.79 12.51 -1.46
N SER A 304 -19.09 11.49 -0.95
CA SER A 304 -19.00 10.14 -1.54
C SER A 304 -19.23 9.05 -0.48
N TYR A 305 -20.03 9.39 0.55
CA TYR A 305 -20.45 8.46 1.57
C TYR A 305 -21.43 7.43 1.00
N PHE A 306 -21.33 6.20 1.44
CA PHE A 306 -22.29 5.12 1.20
C PHE A 306 -22.50 4.29 2.47
N GLU A 307 -23.69 3.76 2.63
CA GLU A 307 -24.03 2.96 3.79
C GLU A 307 -23.33 1.60 3.78
N ILE A 308 -22.82 1.19 4.93
CA ILE A 308 -22.26 -0.14 5.17
C ILE A 308 -22.93 -0.76 6.41
N PRO A 309 -23.16 -2.08 6.43
CA PRO A 309 -23.69 -2.76 7.59
C PRO A 309 -22.77 -2.55 8.81
N LEU A 310 -23.34 -2.06 9.92
CA LEU A 310 -22.59 -1.87 11.15
C LEU A 310 -22.30 -3.21 11.83
N ILE A 311 -21.10 -3.34 12.36
CA ILE A 311 -20.69 -4.46 13.19
C ILE A 311 -20.91 -4.07 14.65
N ASN A 312 -21.81 -4.77 15.37
CA ASN A 312 -22.13 -4.49 16.77
C ASN A 312 -21.20 -5.26 17.74
N SER A 313 -19.92 -5.35 17.43
CA SER A 313 -18.91 -6.09 18.22
C SER A 313 -19.27 -7.56 18.45
N SER A 314 -20.10 -8.16 17.57
CA SER A 314 -20.48 -9.57 17.59
C SER A 314 -19.68 -10.35 16.54
N PHE A 315 -19.25 -11.57 16.88
CA PHE A 315 -18.58 -12.47 15.96
C PHE A 315 -19.46 -12.84 14.76
N LEU A 316 -20.77 -13.02 14.97
CA LEU A 316 -21.71 -13.32 13.90
C LEU A 316 -21.93 -12.13 12.97
N ASP A 317 -22.03 -10.92 13.49
CA ASP A 317 -22.13 -9.70 12.68
C ASP A 317 -20.87 -9.50 11.83
N PHE A 318 -19.69 -9.77 12.40
CA PHE A 318 -18.43 -9.77 11.66
C PHE A 318 -18.44 -10.75 10.50
N LEU A 319 -18.86 -12.00 10.73
CA LEU A 319 -18.97 -13.01 9.66
C LEU A 319 -20.01 -12.61 8.61
N GLY A 320 -21.15 -12.07 9.03
CA GLY A 320 -22.20 -11.57 8.16
C GLY A 320 -21.79 -10.37 7.29
N ALA A 321 -20.84 -9.54 7.77
CA ALA A 321 -20.33 -8.41 7.03
C ALA A 321 -19.31 -8.77 5.92
N ILE A 322 -18.70 -9.97 5.98
CA ILE A 322 -17.67 -10.42 5.03
C ILE A 322 -18.16 -10.39 3.57
N PRO A 323 -19.33 -10.94 3.20
CA PRO A 323 -19.82 -10.93 1.81
C PRO A 323 -19.98 -9.50 1.28
N MET A 324 -20.62 -8.62 2.05
CA MET A 324 -20.82 -7.23 1.65
C MET A 324 -19.50 -6.47 1.58
N GLY A 325 -18.57 -6.70 2.53
CA GLY A 325 -17.23 -6.14 2.49
C GLY A 325 -16.47 -6.54 1.22
N LEU A 326 -16.57 -7.81 0.81
CA LEU A 326 -15.96 -8.27 -0.43
C LEU A 326 -16.58 -7.61 -1.66
N LEU A 327 -17.91 -7.49 -1.72
CA LEU A 327 -18.61 -6.81 -2.83
C LEU A 327 -18.21 -5.33 -2.91
N ASN A 328 -18.21 -4.61 -1.79
CA ASN A 328 -17.75 -3.22 -1.73
C ASN A 328 -16.29 -3.09 -2.18
N GLY A 329 -15.40 -3.94 -1.67
CA GLY A 329 -13.99 -3.94 -2.02
C GLY A 329 -13.72 -4.25 -3.50
N LEU A 330 -14.43 -5.20 -4.11
CA LEU A 330 -14.23 -5.60 -5.50
C LEU A 330 -14.86 -4.61 -6.49
N PHE A 331 -16.12 -4.23 -6.26
CA PHE A 331 -16.94 -3.61 -7.29
C PHE A 331 -17.09 -2.09 -7.17
N ARG A 332 -17.02 -1.51 -5.96
CA ARG A 332 -17.15 -0.06 -5.82
C ARG A 332 -15.91 0.68 -6.34
N PRO A 333 -16.06 1.88 -6.97
CA PRO A 333 -17.33 2.56 -7.23
C PRO A 333 -18.17 1.84 -8.28
N LEU A 334 -19.50 1.91 -8.14
CA LEU A 334 -20.50 1.43 -9.08
C LEU A 334 -21.04 2.62 -9.90
N PRO A 335 -21.69 2.40 -11.06
CA PRO A 335 -22.21 3.50 -11.86
C PRO A 335 -23.13 4.47 -11.13
N TRP A 336 -23.88 4.00 -10.14
CA TRP A 336 -24.76 4.83 -9.31
C TRP A 336 -24.08 5.52 -8.14
N ASP A 337 -22.78 5.24 -7.91
CA ASP A 337 -21.94 5.95 -6.94
C ASP A 337 -21.31 7.23 -7.55
N LEU A 338 -21.67 7.62 -8.77
CA LEU A 338 -21.05 8.70 -9.55
C LEU A 338 -21.67 10.08 -9.23
N ASP A 339 -21.59 10.51 -7.99
CA ASP A 339 -22.03 11.86 -7.60
C ASP A 339 -21.05 12.96 -8.03
N LYS A 340 -19.81 12.60 -8.34
CA LYS A 340 -18.74 13.53 -8.72
C LYS A 340 -17.94 13.03 -9.92
N THR A 341 -17.54 13.95 -10.80
CA THR A 341 -16.70 13.66 -11.98
C THR A 341 -15.40 12.91 -11.60
N LEU A 342 -14.85 13.17 -10.42
CA LEU A 342 -13.65 12.50 -9.93
C LEU A 342 -13.83 11.00 -9.71
N HIS A 343 -15.05 10.48 -9.59
CA HIS A 343 -15.32 9.06 -9.43
C HIS A 343 -15.33 8.27 -10.75
N ILE A 344 -15.37 8.96 -11.90
CA ILE A 344 -15.37 8.31 -13.22
C ILE A 344 -14.09 7.51 -13.45
N LEU A 345 -12.93 8.08 -13.13
CA LEU A 345 -11.63 7.40 -13.32
C LEU A 345 -11.50 6.12 -12.48
N PRO A 346 -11.81 6.13 -11.17
CA PRO A 346 -11.87 4.89 -10.37
C PRO A 346 -12.88 3.86 -10.86
N LEU A 347 -14.03 4.27 -11.40
CA LEU A 347 -15.04 3.36 -11.98
C LEU A 347 -14.46 2.64 -13.22
N ILE A 348 -13.87 3.41 -14.15
CA ILE A 348 -13.22 2.84 -15.34
C ILE A 348 -12.11 1.86 -14.91
N GLU A 349 -11.27 2.24 -13.94
CA GLU A 349 -10.21 1.42 -13.41
C GLU A 349 -10.71 0.09 -12.84
N SER A 350 -11.71 0.13 -11.94
CA SER A 350 -12.31 -1.07 -11.34
C SER A 350 -12.94 -1.98 -12.39
N THR A 351 -13.65 -1.40 -13.36
CA THR A 351 -14.28 -2.13 -14.46
C THR A 351 -13.23 -2.81 -15.35
N LEU A 352 -12.19 -2.10 -15.74
CA LEU A 352 -11.09 -2.66 -16.55
C LEU A 352 -10.41 -3.83 -15.84
N ILE A 353 -10.10 -3.71 -14.55
CA ILE A 353 -9.51 -4.81 -13.78
C ILE A 353 -10.42 -6.02 -13.75
N LEU A 354 -11.72 -5.84 -13.49
CA LEU A 354 -12.68 -6.96 -13.47
C LEU A 354 -12.77 -7.65 -14.83
N VAL A 355 -12.85 -6.88 -15.92
CA VAL A 355 -12.87 -7.42 -17.28
C VAL A 355 -11.59 -8.19 -17.60
N PHE A 356 -10.41 -7.60 -17.31
CA PHE A 356 -9.13 -8.28 -17.53
C PHE A 356 -9.01 -9.55 -16.70
N THR A 357 -9.38 -9.51 -15.43
CA THR A 357 -9.37 -10.67 -14.55
C THR A 357 -10.27 -11.79 -15.10
N SER A 358 -11.50 -11.44 -15.51
CA SER A 358 -12.46 -12.39 -16.09
C SER A 358 -11.95 -13.04 -17.38
N ILE A 359 -11.37 -12.24 -18.29
CA ILE A 359 -10.80 -12.75 -19.55
C ILE A 359 -9.64 -13.73 -19.27
N VAL A 360 -8.72 -13.37 -18.37
CA VAL A 360 -7.55 -14.20 -18.06
C VAL A 360 -7.97 -15.50 -17.36
N LEU A 361 -8.93 -15.43 -16.42
CA LEU A 361 -9.49 -16.61 -15.75
C LEU A 361 -10.24 -17.51 -16.73
N PHE A 362 -11.08 -16.93 -17.59
CA PHE A 362 -11.79 -17.70 -18.62
C PHE A 362 -10.82 -18.46 -19.52
N ARG A 363 -9.78 -17.79 -20.03
CA ARG A 363 -8.73 -18.45 -20.86
C ARG A 363 -8.00 -19.56 -20.09
N PHE A 364 -7.73 -19.33 -18.81
CA PHE A 364 -7.06 -20.31 -17.97
C PHE A 364 -7.92 -21.57 -17.76
N VAL A 365 -9.19 -21.40 -17.45
CA VAL A 365 -10.14 -22.53 -17.26
C VAL A 365 -10.39 -23.26 -18.57
N SER A 366 -10.63 -22.52 -19.66
CA SER A 366 -10.95 -23.10 -20.97
C SER A 366 -9.80 -23.95 -21.54
N LYS A 367 -8.55 -23.57 -21.27
CA LYS A 367 -7.37 -24.30 -21.77
C LYS A 367 -6.93 -25.46 -20.89
N LYS A 368 -7.62 -25.72 -19.76
CA LYS A 368 -7.28 -26.75 -18.76
C LYS A 368 -5.77 -26.78 -18.41
N THR A 369 -5.17 -25.60 -18.32
CA THR A 369 -3.72 -25.47 -18.08
C THR A 369 -3.39 -25.80 -16.62
N HIS A 370 -2.41 -26.66 -16.40
CA HIS A 370 -1.93 -26.99 -15.06
C HIS A 370 -0.82 -26.04 -14.64
N LEU A 371 -1.05 -25.27 -13.58
CA LEU A 371 -0.04 -24.37 -12.99
C LEU A 371 1.10 -25.19 -12.39
N LYS A 372 2.34 -24.73 -12.62
CA LYS A 372 3.45 -25.20 -11.82
C LYS A 372 3.22 -24.85 -10.35
N ARG A 373 3.69 -25.69 -9.44
CA ARG A 373 3.54 -25.48 -7.99
C ARG A 373 3.97 -24.06 -7.57
N LYS A 374 5.10 -23.56 -8.09
CA LYS A 374 5.63 -22.23 -7.82
C LYS A 374 4.62 -21.15 -8.23
N ASP A 375 4.11 -21.19 -9.46
CA ASP A 375 3.15 -20.22 -9.99
C ASP A 375 1.88 -20.22 -9.17
N ASN A 376 1.38 -21.42 -8.83
CA ASN A 376 0.20 -21.62 -8.00
C ASN A 376 0.35 -20.96 -6.61
N MET A 377 1.53 -21.08 -5.99
CA MET A 377 1.78 -20.47 -4.68
C MET A 377 1.76 -18.94 -4.73
N TYR A 378 2.39 -18.33 -5.74
CA TYR A 378 2.37 -16.88 -5.88
C TYR A 378 0.95 -16.37 -6.21
N ILE A 379 0.23 -17.02 -7.12
CA ILE A 379 -1.13 -16.64 -7.48
C ILE A 379 -2.06 -16.73 -6.27
N ILE A 380 -2.04 -17.87 -5.55
CA ILE A 380 -2.86 -18.09 -4.36
C ILE A 380 -2.51 -17.06 -3.28
N GLY A 381 -1.23 -16.83 -2.99
CA GLY A 381 -0.80 -15.86 -1.99
C GLY A 381 -1.22 -14.43 -2.35
N PHE A 382 -0.99 -14.01 -3.58
CA PHE A 382 -1.32 -12.66 -4.04
C PHE A 382 -2.84 -12.43 -4.07
N SER A 383 -3.60 -13.39 -4.60
CA SER A 383 -5.06 -13.31 -4.62
C SER A 383 -5.64 -13.32 -3.20
N SER A 384 -5.07 -14.11 -2.31
CA SER A 384 -5.43 -14.18 -0.90
C SER A 384 -5.27 -12.83 -0.20
N PHE A 385 -4.11 -12.18 -0.36
CA PHE A 385 -3.88 -10.85 0.17
C PHE A 385 -4.89 -9.82 -0.38
N THR A 386 -5.13 -9.85 -1.70
CA THR A 386 -6.10 -8.96 -2.34
C THR A 386 -7.49 -9.13 -1.76
N LEU A 387 -7.98 -10.37 -1.65
CA LEU A 387 -9.32 -10.66 -1.13
C LEU A 387 -9.45 -10.24 0.33
N LEU A 388 -8.47 -10.59 1.18
CA LEU A 388 -8.49 -10.25 2.60
C LEU A 388 -8.48 -8.73 2.81
N LEU A 389 -7.61 -8.01 2.07
CA LEU A 389 -7.57 -6.55 2.13
C LEU A 389 -8.88 -5.93 1.66
N TYR A 390 -9.46 -6.44 0.56
CA TYR A 390 -10.70 -5.90 0.01
C TYR A 390 -11.90 -6.14 0.94
N ILE A 391 -11.97 -7.30 1.59
CA ILE A 391 -12.97 -7.57 2.63
C ILE A 391 -12.82 -6.53 3.75
N LEU A 392 -11.62 -6.37 4.29
CA LEU A 392 -11.37 -5.50 5.44
C LEU A 392 -11.72 -4.03 5.14
N ILE A 393 -11.23 -3.49 4.02
CA ILE A 393 -11.53 -2.09 3.66
C ILE A 393 -12.98 -1.89 3.25
N GLY A 394 -13.60 -2.90 2.61
CA GLY A 394 -15.01 -2.84 2.23
C GLY A 394 -15.98 -2.91 3.40
N ILE A 395 -15.55 -3.50 4.53
CA ILE A 395 -16.28 -3.48 5.79
C ILE A 395 -16.09 -2.14 6.52
N THR A 396 -14.90 -1.54 6.48
CA THR A 396 -14.54 -0.42 7.36
C THR A 396 -14.57 0.96 6.71
N THR A 397 -14.68 1.05 5.38
CA THR A 397 -14.48 2.32 4.67
C THR A 397 -15.74 2.76 3.92
N PRO A 398 -16.58 3.63 4.52
CA PRO A 398 -17.86 4.06 3.93
C PRO A 398 -17.75 5.24 2.95
N VAL A 399 -16.54 5.59 2.49
CA VAL A 399 -16.28 6.73 1.60
C VAL A 399 -15.51 6.25 0.36
N ILE A 400 -16.07 6.48 -0.84
CA ILE A 400 -15.53 5.96 -2.11
C ILE A 400 -14.09 6.46 -2.36
N GLY A 401 -13.82 7.75 -2.14
CA GLY A 401 -12.47 8.30 -2.35
C GLY A 401 -11.40 7.62 -1.48
N ALA A 402 -11.72 7.33 -0.23
CA ALA A 402 -10.84 6.59 0.68
C ALA A 402 -10.73 5.11 0.29
N LEU A 403 -11.85 4.48 -0.08
CA LEU A 403 -11.91 3.08 -0.51
C LEU A 403 -10.98 2.84 -1.72
N VAL A 404 -11.07 3.68 -2.75
CA VAL A 404 -10.23 3.59 -3.96
C VAL A 404 -8.74 3.69 -3.62
N ARG A 405 -8.39 4.61 -2.73
CA ARG A 405 -7.02 4.80 -2.27
C ARG A 405 -6.51 3.59 -1.46
N TYR A 406 -7.34 3.03 -0.58
CA TYR A 406 -6.96 1.89 0.26
C TYR A 406 -6.89 0.57 -0.52
N LYS A 407 -7.54 0.49 -1.69
CA LYS A 407 -7.45 -0.66 -2.62
C LYS A 407 -6.07 -0.81 -3.29
N ILE A 408 -5.27 0.25 -3.39
CA ILE A 408 -4.01 0.28 -4.16
C ILE A 408 -3.11 -0.94 -3.91
N PRO A 409 -2.80 -1.33 -2.67
CA PRO A 409 -1.97 -2.52 -2.43
C PRO A 409 -2.59 -3.81 -2.98
N GLY A 410 -3.88 -4.02 -2.73
CA GLY A 410 -4.61 -5.18 -3.25
C GLY A 410 -4.68 -5.20 -4.77
N THR A 411 -4.95 -4.05 -5.38
CA THR A 411 -4.94 -3.88 -6.85
C THR A 411 -3.59 -4.23 -7.45
N LEU A 412 -2.49 -3.80 -6.84
CA LEU A 412 -1.15 -4.16 -7.29
C LEU A 412 -0.96 -5.68 -7.27
N PHE A 413 -1.30 -6.36 -6.18
CA PHE A 413 -1.19 -7.81 -6.08
C PHE A 413 -2.10 -8.56 -7.07
N LEU A 414 -3.29 -8.02 -7.34
CA LEU A 414 -4.19 -8.56 -8.36
C LEU A 414 -3.57 -8.47 -9.76
N ILE A 415 -3.00 -7.32 -10.11
CA ILE A 415 -2.27 -7.12 -11.36
C ILE A 415 -1.12 -8.13 -11.50
N LEU A 416 -0.36 -8.36 -10.42
CA LEU A 416 0.73 -9.35 -10.42
C LEU A 416 0.20 -10.78 -10.62
N SER A 417 -0.92 -11.14 -9.98
CA SER A 417 -1.58 -12.45 -10.16
C SER A 417 -2.03 -12.66 -11.61
N ILE A 418 -2.67 -11.65 -12.20
CA ILE A 418 -3.11 -11.67 -13.61
C ILE A 418 -1.91 -11.81 -14.54
N TYR A 419 -0.81 -11.11 -14.27
CA TYR A 419 0.41 -11.21 -15.07
C TYR A 419 0.99 -12.63 -15.04
N ILE A 420 1.05 -13.28 -13.89
CA ILE A 420 1.57 -14.65 -13.75
C ILE A 420 0.67 -15.62 -14.55
N LEU A 421 -0.65 -15.52 -14.42
CA LEU A 421 -1.62 -16.34 -15.17
C LEU A 421 -1.48 -16.13 -16.70
N HIS A 422 -1.40 -14.88 -17.13
CA HIS A 422 -1.22 -14.54 -18.54
C HIS A 422 0.09 -15.09 -19.11
N HIS A 423 1.20 -14.93 -18.37
CA HIS A 423 2.50 -15.46 -18.78
C HIS A 423 2.50 -16.98 -18.92
N HIS A 424 1.77 -17.67 -18.03
CA HIS A 424 1.62 -19.13 -18.10
C HIS A 424 0.82 -19.54 -19.34
N ASN A 425 -0.28 -18.87 -19.67
CA ASN A 425 -1.10 -19.11 -20.86
C ASN A 425 -0.30 -18.97 -22.16
N LEU A 426 0.56 -17.93 -22.26
CA LEU A 426 1.41 -17.70 -23.45
C LEU A 426 2.47 -18.79 -23.67
N LYS A 427 2.96 -19.43 -22.61
CA LYS A 427 3.91 -20.56 -22.75
C LYS A 427 3.27 -21.82 -23.31
N HIS A 428 1.97 -22.00 -23.06
CA HIS A 428 1.21 -23.14 -23.59
C HIS A 428 0.79 -22.94 -25.06
N GLU A 429 0.63 -21.70 -25.52
CA GLU A 429 0.34 -21.39 -26.93
C GLU A 429 1.53 -21.61 -27.87
N LYS A 430 2.76 -21.67 -27.33
CA LYS A 430 3.99 -21.87 -28.12
C LYS A 430 4.49 -23.31 -28.14
N LYS A 431 3.82 -24.21 -27.44
CA LYS A 431 4.03 -25.67 -27.50
C LYS A 431 2.95 -26.33 -28.32
#